data_2dd91d2e998b0c8576e84198cc5c0fc6
#
_entry.id   2dd91d2e998b0c8576e84198cc5c0fc6
#
_cell.length_a   1.000
_cell.length_b   1.000
_cell.length_c   1.000
_cell.angle_alpha   90.00
_cell.angle_beta   90.00
_cell.angle_gamma   90.00
#
_symmetry.space_group_name_H-M   'P 1'
#
loop_
_entity.id
_entity.type
_entity.pdbx_description
1 polymer ?
#
loop_
_entity_poly.entity_id
_entity_poly.type
_entity_poly.pdbx_seq_one_letter_code
_entity_poly.pdbx_strand_id
1 'polypeptide(L)'
;MTSDLSPVSGGDERPTPSGDARTASAVRPGGAPAAGSGAVPPVVVTGLSVVLGSTPILSGIDLTVTSGESVALLGANGSGKSTLVKAILGLNPIRAGRVRLFGHDVAHRSRVPWSRIGYVPQRVAAASGVPATALEVVRSGLLGPRRLFADRGRRARERAMTALDAVGLAHRARDHVQVFSGGQAQRVLIARALVRDPELLVLDEPLAGIDRASRQALAEILTSLHDRGLTLITVLHEMGELSDVVERAVVLDEGRIRHDGPARDLAPSRHDHAQHDVVGHDRLDDCEHGHPHGRTAPTAHHAPALTTRVPPPPGSRRRGECS
;
A
#
# COMPACT_ATOMS: atom_id res chain seq x y z
N MET A 1 29.73 -38.94 -79.97
CA MET A 1 30.12 -37.60 -80.45
C MET A 1 30.09 -36.80 -79.19
N THR A 2 31.25 -36.64 -78.60
CA THR A 2 32.08 -35.42 -78.43
C THR A 2 31.44 -34.45 -77.49
N SER A 3 31.98 -34.07 -76.42
CA SER A 3 33.24 -33.65 -75.89
C SER A 3 32.88 -32.96 -74.56
N ASP A 4 33.40 -33.26 -73.46
CA ASP A 4 34.67 -32.84 -72.88
C ASP A 4 34.63 -31.40 -72.34
N LEU A 5 34.82 -31.28 -71.07
CA LEU A 5 35.77 -30.42 -70.39
C LEU A 5 35.34 -30.09 -68.91
N SER A 6 36.02 -30.70 -67.98
CA SER A 6 36.27 -30.07 -66.69
C SER A 6 37.29 -28.90 -66.83
N PRO A 7 37.45 -27.94 -65.90
CA PRO A 7 38.05 -28.21 -64.61
C PRO A 7 37.72 -27.21 -63.42
N VAL A 8 38.32 -27.52 -62.29
CA VAL A 8 38.97 -26.67 -61.26
C VAL A 8 38.09 -26.18 -60.11
N SER A 9 38.19 -26.86 -58.97
CA SER A 9 38.88 -26.47 -57.73
C SER A 9 38.56 -25.08 -57.13
N GLY A 10 38.02 -25.05 -55.99
CA GLY A 10 37.97 -23.90 -55.10
C GLY A 10 37.30 -24.31 -53.78
N GLY A 11 38.13 -24.73 -52.80
CA GLY A 11 37.67 -25.01 -51.47
C GLY A 11 37.25 -23.70 -50.79
N ASP A 12 36.14 -23.78 -50.09
CA ASP A 12 35.80 -22.77 -49.11
C ASP A 12 35.27 -23.47 -47.86
N GLU A 13 36.13 -23.52 -46.86
CA GLU A 13 35.85 -24.02 -45.52
C GLU A 13 34.85 -23.06 -44.88
N ARG A 14 33.66 -23.55 -44.58
CA ARG A 14 32.75 -22.86 -43.67
C ARG A 14 33.00 -23.28 -42.24
N PRO A 15 33.34 -22.36 -41.32
CA PRO A 15 33.36 -22.68 -39.92
C PRO A 15 31.95 -22.79 -39.37
N THR A 16 31.68 -23.88 -38.67
CA THR A 16 30.51 -24.07 -37.81
C THR A 16 30.57 -23.12 -36.63
N PRO A 17 29.51 -22.38 -36.30
CA PRO A 17 29.43 -21.74 -35.00
C PRO A 17 28.71 -22.67 -34.02
N SER A 18 29.46 -23.29 -33.14
CA SER A 18 28.99 -23.65 -31.79
C SER A 18 28.78 -22.38 -30.99
N GLY A 19 27.62 -22.25 -30.38
CA GLY A 19 27.39 -21.13 -29.48
C GLY A 19 25.98 -21.11 -28.96
N ASP A 20 25.71 -21.93 -27.95
CA ASP A 20 24.58 -21.74 -27.06
C ASP A 20 24.54 -20.31 -26.51
N ALA A 21 23.71 -19.48 -27.06
CA ALA A 21 23.31 -18.21 -26.49
C ALA A 21 21.87 -18.33 -25.99
N ARG A 22 21.73 -18.74 -24.74
CA ARG A 22 20.51 -18.52 -23.98
C ARG A 22 20.29 -17.02 -23.89
N THR A 23 19.43 -16.48 -24.73
CA THR A 23 18.92 -15.12 -24.60
C THR A 23 18.08 -15.04 -23.34
N ALA A 24 18.70 -14.56 -22.27
CA ALA A 24 17.99 -13.98 -21.14
C ALA A 24 17.14 -12.84 -21.70
N SER A 25 15.81 -13.00 -21.63
CA SER A 25 14.85 -11.95 -21.92
C SER A 25 15.06 -10.84 -20.91
N ALA A 26 15.82 -9.82 -21.30
CA ALA A 26 15.98 -8.60 -20.53
C ALA A 26 14.61 -7.92 -20.45
N VAL A 27 14.09 -7.85 -19.22
CA VAL A 27 13.04 -6.91 -18.82
C VAL A 27 13.52 -5.53 -19.26
N ARG A 28 12.77 -4.90 -20.17
CA ARG A 28 13.07 -3.54 -20.66
C ARG A 28 13.12 -2.59 -19.48
N PRO A 29 14.18 -1.84 -19.26
CA PRO A 29 14.19 -0.75 -18.31
C PRO A 29 13.22 0.31 -18.85
N GLY A 30 12.14 0.56 -18.09
CA GLY A 30 11.23 1.68 -18.35
C GLY A 30 12.02 2.97 -18.28
N GLY A 31 12.15 3.65 -19.45
CA GLY A 31 12.74 4.98 -19.52
C GLY A 31 11.97 5.96 -18.64
N ALA A 32 12.70 6.83 -17.96
CA ALA A 32 12.13 7.94 -17.21
C ALA A 32 11.15 8.72 -18.07
N PRO A 33 9.94 9.06 -17.59
CA PRO A 33 9.00 9.84 -18.37
C PRO A 33 9.54 11.26 -18.53
N ALA A 34 9.87 11.63 -19.78
CA ALA A 34 10.10 13.01 -20.15
C ALA A 34 8.79 13.78 -19.89
N ALA A 35 8.86 14.86 -19.14
CA ALA A 35 7.77 15.80 -18.97
C ALA A 35 7.38 16.33 -20.36
N GLY A 36 6.17 16.01 -20.82
CA GLY A 36 5.64 16.56 -22.06
C GLY A 36 5.15 15.53 -23.08
N SER A 37 4.16 14.73 -22.74
CA SER A 37 3.29 14.09 -23.73
C SER A 37 1.89 13.99 -23.12
N GLY A 38 0.84 14.19 -23.92
CA GLY A 38 -0.57 14.19 -23.54
C GLY A 38 -1.09 12.85 -22.97
N ALA A 39 -0.34 12.22 -22.09
CA ALA A 39 -0.71 11.01 -21.39
C ALA A 39 -1.86 11.32 -20.44
N VAL A 40 -2.89 10.49 -20.49
CA VAL A 40 -4.06 10.62 -19.63
C VAL A 40 -3.64 10.39 -18.18
N PRO A 41 -3.89 11.35 -17.24
CA PRO A 41 -3.52 11.19 -15.84
C PRO A 41 -4.16 9.95 -15.22
N PRO A 42 -3.44 9.18 -14.37
CA PRO A 42 -3.97 8.04 -13.66
C PRO A 42 -5.20 8.37 -12.80
N VAL A 43 -5.21 9.56 -12.18
CA VAL A 43 -6.31 10.01 -11.33
C VAL A 43 -6.67 11.45 -11.64
N VAL A 44 -7.97 11.69 -11.88
CA VAL A 44 -8.55 13.04 -11.97
C VAL A 44 -9.82 13.07 -11.13
N VAL A 45 -9.84 13.94 -10.13
CA VAL A 45 -10.98 14.20 -9.25
C VAL A 45 -11.42 15.64 -9.50
N THR A 46 -12.73 15.85 -9.74
CA THR A 46 -13.27 17.19 -10.00
C THR A 46 -14.51 17.42 -9.14
N GLY A 47 -14.44 18.44 -8.27
CA GLY A 47 -15.54 18.89 -7.42
C GLY A 47 -16.15 17.80 -6.53
N LEU A 48 -15.36 16.79 -6.13
CA LEU A 48 -15.84 15.62 -5.43
C LEU A 48 -16.42 15.95 -4.07
N SER A 49 -17.65 15.53 -3.84
CA SER A 49 -18.32 15.58 -2.53
C SER A 49 -18.86 14.22 -2.16
N VAL A 50 -18.61 13.80 -0.91
CA VAL A 50 -19.04 12.50 -0.36
C VAL A 50 -19.79 12.72 0.94
N VAL A 51 -20.95 12.07 1.06
CA VAL A 51 -21.79 12.05 2.27
C VAL A 51 -21.94 10.59 2.70
N LEU A 52 -21.66 10.28 3.96
CA LEU A 52 -21.85 8.97 4.56
C LEU A 52 -22.95 9.07 5.62
N GLY A 53 -24.06 8.37 5.37
CA GLY A 53 -25.29 8.59 6.15
C GLY A 53 -25.79 10.03 5.96
N SER A 54 -25.88 10.81 7.05
CA SER A 54 -26.22 12.24 7.03
C SER A 54 -25.01 13.16 7.11
N THR A 55 -23.79 12.62 7.27
CA THR A 55 -22.59 13.40 7.55
C THR A 55 -21.83 13.69 6.26
N PRO A 56 -21.60 14.97 5.89
CA PRO A 56 -20.70 15.35 4.82
C PRO A 56 -19.27 15.07 5.25
N ILE A 57 -18.55 14.28 4.46
CA ILE A 57 -17.15 13.89 4.75
C ILE A 57 -16.19 14.61 3.82
N LEU A 58 -16.54 14.77 2.55
CA LEU A 58 -15.73 15.51 1.57
C LEU A 58 -16.57 16.56 0.88
N SER A 59 -15.99 17.72 0.62
CA SER A 59 -16.67 18.88 0.03
C SER A 59 -15.79 19.55 -1.03
N GLY A 60 -16.16 19.37 -2.31
CA GLY A 60 -15.55 20.11 -3.42
C GLY A 60 -14.06 19.81 -3.60
N ILE A 61 -13.66 18.54 -3.57
CA ILE A 61 -12.27 18.11 -3.76
C ILE A 61 -11.93 18.12 -5.25
N ASP A 62 -10.86 18.83 -5.60
CA ASP A 62 -10.19 18.78 -6.89
C ASP A 62 -8.78 18.23 -6.69
N LEU A 63 -8.41 17.17 -7.44
CA LEU A 63 -7.10 16.53 -7.34
C LEU A 63 -6.76 15.85 -8.67
N THR A 64 -5.58 16.12 -9.19
CA THR A 64 -5.03 15.40 -10.35
C THR A 64 -3.71 14.79 -9.96
N VAL A 65 -3.51 13.50 -10.24
CA VAL A 65 -2.23 12.80 -10.05
C VAL A 65 -1.73 12.37 -11.42
N THR A 66 -0.48 12.73 -11.74
CA THR A 66 0.18 12.42 -13.00
C THR A 66 0.91 11.08 -12.95
N SER A 67 1.22 10.52 -14.13
CA SER A 67 1.96 9.24 -14.18
C SER A 67 3.36 9.39 -13.64
N GLY A 68 3.77 8.44 -12.78
CA GLY A 68 5.08 8.43 -12.14
C GLY A 68 5.19 9.37 -10.94
N GLU A 69 4.13 10.06 -10.54
CA GLU A 69 4.14 10.97 -9.38
C GLU A 69 3.96 10.22 -8.06
N SER A 70 4.65 10.65 -7.01
CA SER A 70 4.47 10.14 -5.65
C SER A 70 3.79 11.20 -4.77
N VAL A 71 2.53 10.93 -4.40
CA VAL A 71 1.66 11.86 -3.65
C VAL A 71 1.34 11.30 -2.27
N ALA A 72 1.60 12.10 -1.22
CA ALA A 72 1.09 11.82 0.12
C ALA A 72 -0.24 12.55 0.39
N LEU A 73 -1.23 11.83 0.90
CA LEU A 73 -2.44 12.39 1.48
C LEU A 73 -2.28 12.50 2.99
N LEU A 74 -2.16 13.71 3.50
CA LEU A 74 -1.91 14.04 4.90
C LEU A 74 -3.15 14.65 5.56
N GLY A 75 -3.17 14.69 6.90
CA GLY A 75 -4.21 15.35 7.68
C GLY A 75 -4.54 14.60 8.97
N ALA A 76 -5.31 15.22 9.86
CA ALA A 76 -5.74 14.64 11.13
C ALA A 76 -6.64 13.40 10.92
N ASN A 77 -6.83 12.63 11.99
CA ASN A 77 -7.83 11.55 12.00
C ASN A 77 -9.22 12.14 11.78
N GLY A 78 -10.01 11.51 10.90
CA GLY A 78 -11.33 12.02 10.55
C GLY A 78 -11.35 13.11 9.45
N SER A 79 -10.21 13.59 8.95
CA SER A 79 -10.17 14.63 7.89
C SER A 79 -10.70 14.18 6.54
N GLY A 80 -10.97 12.87 6.33
CA GLY A 80 -11.55 12.34 5.11
C GLY A 80 -10.57 11.59 4.19
N LYS A 81 -9.30 11.40 4.55
CA LYS A 81 -8.26 10.74 3.71
C LYS A 81 -8.68 9.37 3.17
N SER A 82 -9.03 8.44 4.05
CA SER A 82 -9.47 7.09 3.62
C SER A 82 -10.80 7.13 2.87
N THR A 83 -11.66 8.13 3.14
CA THR A 83 -12.89 8.36 2.38
C THR A 83 -12.58 8.83 0.97
N LEU A 84 -11.59 9.72 0.80
CA LEU A 84 -11.11 10.18 -0.51
C LEU A 84 -10.54 9.01 -1.31
N VAL A 85 -9.64 8.21 -0.72
CA VAL A 85 -9.09 7.01 -1.36
C VAL A 85 -10.20 6.04 -1.79
N LYS A 86 -11.15 5.76 -0.91
CA LYS A 86 -12.27 4.86 -1.23
C LYS A 86 -13.17 5.44 -2.33
N ALA A 87 -13.39 6.75 -2.37
CA ALA A 87 -14.14 7.41 -3.43
C ALA A 87 -13.39 7.37 -4.77
N ILE A 88 -12.06 7.60 -4.77
CA ILE A 88 -11.20 7.45 -5.96
C ILE A 88 -11.30 6.02 -6.52
N LEU A 89 -11.33 5.01 -5.66
CA LEU A 89 -11.48 3.61 -6.05
C LEU A 89 -12.93 3.18 -6.34
N GLY A 90 -13.88 4.11 -6.30
CA GLY A 90 -15.30 3.84 -6.52
C GLY A 90 -15.91 2.88 -5.48
N LEU A 91 -15.36 2.86 -4.25
CA LEU A 91 -15.83 2.05 -3.13
C LEU A 91 -16.85 2.80 -2.26
N ASN A 92 -16.85 4.13 -2.31
CA ASN A 92 -17.83 4.98 -1.64
C ASN A 92 -18.73 5.65 -2.66
N PRO A 93 -20.02 5.91 -2.33
CA PRO A 93 -20.92 6.67 -3.19
C PRO A 93 -20.45 8.13 -3.30
N ILE A 94 -20.49 8.66 -4.51
CA ILE A 94 -20.20 10.07 -4.83
C ILE A 94 -21.51 10.85 -4.82
N ARG A 95 -21.61 11.91 -4.01
CA ARG A 95 -22.79 12.79 -3.94
C ARG A 95 -22.79 13.83 -5.06
N ALA A 96 -21.62 14.43 -5.32
CA ALA A 96 -21.43 15.41 -6.37
C ALA A 96 -19.98 15.33 -6.89
N GLY A 97 -19.74 15.88 -8.07
CA GLY A 97 -18.45 15.85 -8.73
C GLY A 97 -18.21 14.56 -9.51
N ARG A 98 -16.96 14.32 -9.86
CA ARG A 98 -16.58 13.19 -10.72
C ARG A 98 -15.17 12.70 -10.40
N VAL A 99 -14.96 11.40 -10.52
CA VAL A 99 -13.64 10.77 -10.44
C VAL A 99 -13.38 9.98 -11.71
N ARG A 100 -12.21 10.19 -12.31
CA ARG A 100 -11.73 9.40 -13.45
C ARG A 100 -10.43 8.71 -13.11
N LEU A 101 -10.34 7.44 -13.47
CA LEU A 101 -9.13 6.64 -13.40
C LEU A 101 -8.70 6.27 -14.81
N PHE A 102 -7.49 6.68 -15.21
CA PHE A 102 -6.97 6.50 -16.56
C PHE A 102 -7.98 6.97 -17.64
N GLY A 103 -8.62 8.13 -17.40
CA GLY A 103 -9.64 8.72 -18.27
C GLY A 103 -11.05 8.13 -18.15
N HIS A 104 -11.25 7.02 -17.45
CA HIS A 104 -12.54 6.35 -17.29
C HIS A 104 -13.23 6.76 -15.99
N ASP A 105 -14.50 7.15 -16.09
CA ASP A 105 -15.32 7.52 -14.93
C ASP A 105 -15.58 6.30 -14.03
N VAL A 106 -15.30 6.43 -12.74
CA VAL A 106 -15.50 5.34 -11.76
C VAL A 106 -16.96 4.95 -11.56
N ALA A 107 -17.91 5.80 -11.92
CA ALA A 107 -19.33 5.44 -11.96
C ALA A 107 -19.60 4.29 -12.96
N HIS A 108 -18.77 4.17 -14.00
CA HIS A 108 -18.84 3.09 -14.99
C HIS A 108 -17.73 2.05 -14.72
N ARG A 109 -17.81 1.35 -13.57
CA ARG A 109 -16.78 0.41 -13.08
C ARG A 109 -16.28 -0.61 -14.11
N SER A 110 -17.12 -1.04 -15.05
CA SER A 110 -16.75 -2.00 -16.10
C SER A 110 -15.78 -1.46 -17.13
N ARG A 111 -15.66 -0.14 -17.26
CA ARG A 111 -14.75 0.54 -18.20
C ARG A 111 -13.40 0.86 -17.57
N VAL A 112 -13.33 0.92 -16.23
CA VAL A 112 -12.09 1.24 -15.52
C VAL A 112 -11.09 0.08 -15.63
N PRO A 113 -9.83 0.36 -15.99
CA PRO A 113 -8.80 -0.67 -16.14
C PRO A 113 -8.23 -1.09 -14.76
N TRP A 114 -9.03 -1.79 -13.95
CA TRP A 114 -8.68 -2.21 -12.58
C TRP A 114 -7.39 -3.05 -12.49
N SER A 115 -6.93 -3.66 -13.59
CA SER A 115 -5.66 -4.38 -13.61
C SER A 115 -4.44 -3.47 -13.50
N ARG A 116 -4.59 -2.18 -13.86
CA ARG A 116 -3.54 -1.16 -13.76
C ARG A 116 -3.48 -0.50 -12.38
N ILE A 117 -4.33 -0.91 -11.45
CA ILE A 117 -4.47 -0.29 -10.12
C ILE A 117 -4.22 -1.34 -9.05
N GLY A 118 -3.25 -1.09 -8.19
CA GLY A 118 -3.01 -1.81 -6.94
C GLY A 118 -3.59 -1.04 -5.76
N TYR A 119 -4.22 -1.73 -4.82
CA TYR A 119 -4.73 -1.13 -3.59
C TYR A 119 -4.35 -1.95 -2.37
N VAL A 120 -3.79 -1.29 -1.39
CA VAL A 120 -3.44 -1.84 -0.07
C VAL A 120 -4.24 -1.08 0.99
N PRO A 121 -5.30 -1.67 1.56
CA PRO A 121 -6.12 -1.03 2.60
C PRO A 121 -5.40 -1.01 3.94
N GLN A 122 -5.77 -0.06 4.81
CA GLN A 122 -5.23 0.16 6.16
C GLN A 122 -5.22 -1.10 7.04
N ARG A 123 -6.27 -1.90 6.98
CA ARG A 123 -6.38 -3.18 7.70
C ARG A 123 -6.91 -4.24 6.75
N VAL A 124 -6.07 -5.20 6.46
CA VAL A 124 -6.57 -6.52 6.13
C VAL A 124 -6.64 -7.22 7.47
N ALA A 125 -7.85 -7.48 7.96
CA ALA A 125 -8.01 -8.44 9.05
C ALA A 125 -7.17 -9.64 8.63
N ALA A 126 -6.06 -9.89 9.36
CA ALA A 126 -5.23 -11.05 9.13
C ALA A 126 -6.21 -12.20 9.00
N ALA A 127 -6.21 -12.86 7.85
CA ALA A 127 -7.27 -13.76 7.41
C ALA A 127 -7.64 -14.66 8.57
N SER A 128 -8.75 -14.37 9.21
CA SER A 128 -9.19 -14.95 10.46
C SER A 128 -9.33 -16.45 10.25
N GLY A 129 -8.33 -17.21 10.69
CA GLY A 129 -8.41 -18.66 10.82
C GLY A 129 -8.07 -19.52 9.60
N VAL A 130 -7.93 -18.99 8.39
CA VAL A 130 -7.52 -19.79 7.23
C VAL A 130 -5.99 -19.69 7.07
N PRO A 131 -5.24 -20.78 7.27
CA PRO A 131 -3.81 -20.78 7.03
C PRO A 131 -3.55 -20.63 5.52
N ALA A 132 -2.99 -19.47 5.11
CA ALA A 132 -2.58 -19.22 3.74
C ALA A 132 -1.09 -18.86 3.69
N THR A 133 -0.39 -19.38 2.72
CA THR A 133 1.01 -19.03 2.46
C THR A 133 1.11 -17.65 1.81
N ALA A 134 2.28 -17.01 1.92
CA ALA A 134 2.55 -15.74 1.26
C ALA A 134 2.28 -15.83 -0.26
N LEU A 135 2.69 -16.92 -0.89
CA LEU A 135 2.45 -17.18 -2.31
C LEU A 135 0.94 -17.23 -2.66
N GLU A 136 0.13 -17.89 -1.83
CA GLU A 136 -1.32 -17.98 -2.04
C GLU A 136 -1.99 -16.63 -1.88
N VAL A 137 -1.61 -15.87 -0.83
CA VAL A 137 -2.12 -14.51 -0.62
C VAL A 137 -1.79 -13.62 -1.81
N VAL A 138 -0.54 -13.64 -2.31
CA VAL A 138 -0.14 -12.82 -3.47
C VAL A 138 -0.87 -13.25 -4.73
N ARG A 139 -0.97 -14.57 -5.00
CA ARG A 139 -1.73 -15.11 -6.14
C ARG A 139 -3.18 -14.69 -6.13
N SER A 140 -3.80 -14.58 -4.94
CA SER A 140 -5.20 -14.12 -4.83
C SER A 140 -5.42 -12.73 -5.45
N GLY A 141 -4.38 -11.90 -5.55
CA GLY A 141 -4.42 -10.62 -6.25
C GLY A 141 -4.72 -10.74 -7.75
N LEU A 142 -4.51 -11.90 -8.38
CA LEU A 142 -4.85 -12.17 -9.78
C LEU A 142 -6.35 -12.45 -9.99
N LEU A 143 -7.09 -12.79 -8.92
CA LEU A 143 -8.52 -13.08 -9.00
C LEU A 143 -9.32 -11.82 -9.36
N GLY A 144 -10.37 -11.99 -10.13
CA GLY A 144 -11.28 -10.90 -10.51
C GLY A 144 -12.64 -11.45 -10.96
N PRO A 145 -13.66 -10.60 -11.09
CA PRO A 145 -15.04 -11.02 -11.35
C PRO A 145 -15.23 -11.93 -12.57
N ARG A 146 -14.33 -11.80 -13.56
CA ARG A 146 -14.35 -12.59 -14.80
C ARG A 146 -13.18 -13.59 -14.89
N ARG A 147 -12.35 -13.71 -13.85
CA ARG A 147 -11.12 -14.53 -13.85
C ARG A 147 -10.97 -15.28 -12.53
N LEU A 148 -11.95 -16.12 -12.19
CA LEU A 148 -11.96 -16.90 -10.95
C LEU A 148 -10.80 -17.91 -10.86
N PHE A 149 -10.19 -18.29 -12.00
CA PHE A 149 -9.08 -19.22 -12.08
C PHE A 149 -7.75 -18.57 -12.53
N ALA A 150 -7.68 -17.23 -12.56
CA ALA A 150 -6.48 -16.52 -13.00
C ALA A 150 -5.26 -16.70 -12.08
N ASP A 151 -5.49 -17.21 -10.85
CA ASP A 151 -4.46 -17.52 -9.88
C ASP A 151 -3.79 -18.88 -10.08
N ARG A 152 -4.20 -19.65 -11.09
CA ARG A 152 -3.74 -21.03 -11.35
C ARG A 152 -2.64 -21.08 -12.40
N GLY A 153 -1.81 -22.14 -12.30
CA GLY A 153 -0.78 -22.46 -13.28
C GLY A 153 0.58 -21.81 -13.02
N ARG A 154 1.52 -22.15 -13.89
CA ARG A 154 2.93 -21.74 -13.79
C ARG A 154 3.10 -20.23 -13.87
N ARG A 155 2.44 -19.59 -14.84
CA ARG A 155 2.53 -18.12 -15.04
C ARG A 155 2.03 -17.32 -13.83
N ALA A 156 0.94 -17.77 -13.19
CA ALA A 156 0.43 -17.13 -11.98
C ALA A 156 1.42 -17.25 -10.82
N ARG A 157 2.07 -18.40 -10.69
CA ARG A 157 3.13 -18.63 -9.70
C ARG A 157 4.34 -17.74 -9.98
N GLU A 158 4.81 -17.67 -11.21
CA GLU A 158 5.94 -16.83 -11.61
C GLU A 158 5.69 -15.35 -11.29
N ARG A 159 4.53 -14.81 -11.67
CA ARG A 159 4.13 -13.42 -11.34
C ARG A 159 4.10 -13.17 -9.83
N ALA A 160 3.55 -14.11 -9.06
CA ALA A 160 3.50 -13.98 -7.61
C ALA A 160 4.90 -14.05 -6.98
N MET A 161 5.80 -14.88 -7.51
CA MET A 161 7.19 -14.93 -7.05
C MET A 161 7.93 -13.62 -7.37
N THR A 162 7.74 -13.06 -8.57
CA THR A 162 8.30 -11.74 -8.94
C THR A 162 7.78 -10.63 -8.01
N ALA A 163 6.48 -10.65 -7.68
CA ALA A 163 5.91 -9.68 -6.76
C ALA A 163 6.44 -9.85 -5.32
N LEU A 164 6.65 -11.09 -4.86
CA LEU A 164 7.28 -11.36 -3.57
C LEU A 164 8.76 -10.96 -3.53
N ASP A 165 9.45 -11.13 -4.64
CA ASP A 165 10.85 -10.71 -4.78
C ASP A 165 10.98 -9.19 -4.69
N ALA A 166 10.08 -8.45 -5.35
CA ALA A 166 10.04 -6.98 -5.29
C ALA A 166 9.86 -6.41 -3.86
N VAL A 167 9.37 -7.21 -2.92
CA VAL A 167 9.23 -6.83 -1.50
C VAL A 167 10.19 -7.62 -0.57
N GLY A 168 11.17 -8.33 -1.14
CA GLY A 168 12.20 -9.07 -0.40
C GLY A 168 11.70 -10.32 0.33
N LEU A 169 10.58 -10.92 -0.10
CA LEU A 169 9.96 -12.07 0.56
C LEU A 169 9.88 -13.34 -0.30
N ALA A 170 10.57 -13.41 -1.44
CA ALA A 170 10.56 -14.59 -2.32
C ALA A 170 11.02 -15.87 -1.60
N HIS A 171 12.02 -15.77 -0.71
CA HIS A 171 12.57 -16.89 0.06
C HIS A 171 11.57 -17.46 1.09
N ARG A 172 10.53 -16.68 1.46
CA ARG A 172 9.49 -17.05 2.41
C ARG A 172 8.13 -17.32 1.76
N ALA A 173 8.09 -17.53 0.45
CA ALA A 173 6.86 -17.69 -0.33
C ALA A 173 5.95 -18.84 0.16
N ARG A 174 6.53 -19.86 0.79
CA ARG A 174 5.80 -21.03 1.32
C ARG A 174 5.40 -20.90 2.80
N ASP A 175 5.90 -19.87 3.49
CA ASP A 175 5.56 -19.65 4.89
C ASP A 175 4.12 -19.13 4.99
N HIS A 176 3.43 -19.54 6.06
CA HIS A 176 2.09 -19.04 6.37
C HIS A 176 2.17 -17.59 6.84
N VAL A 177 1.27 -16.72 6.35
CA VAL A 177 1.27 -15.29 6.70
C VAL A 177 1.08 -15.05 8.20
N GLN A 178 0.49 -16.01 8.92
CA GLN A 178 0.30 -15.95 10.37
C GLN A 178 1.62 -15.91 11.18
N VAL A 179 2.73 -16.43 10.63
CA VAL A 179 4.04 -16.42 11.31
C VAL A 179 4.90 -15.20 10.93
N PHE A 180 4.37 -14.28 10.14
CA PHE A 180 5.06 -13.08 9.74
C PHE A 180 4.92 -11.97 10.79
N SER A 181 5.96 -11.12 10.92
CA SER A 181 5.82 -9.87 11.64
C SER A 181 4.80 -8.95 10.94
N GLY A 182 4.30 -7.93 11.64
CA GLY A 182 3.38 -6.94 11.05
C GLY A 182 3.94 -6.31 9.77
N GLY A 183 5.22 -5.94 9.77
CA GLY A 183 5.88 -5.38 8.59
C GLY A 183 6.06 -6.38 7.45
N GLN A 184 6.32 -7.66 7.76
CA GLN A 184 6.37 -8.72 6.73
C GLN A 184 5.00 -8.99 6.14
N ALA A 185 3.96 -9.06 6.97
CA ALA A 185 2.58 -9.22 6.51
C ALA A 185 2.15 -8.05 5.62
N GLN A 186 2.52 -6.81 5.99
CA GLN A 186 2.27 -5.61 5.18
C GLN A 186 2.95 -5.70 3.81
N ARG A 187 4.20 -6.17 3.76
CA ARG A 187 4.93 -6.38 2.49
C ARG A 187 4.26 -7.45 1.61
N VAL A 188 3.70 -8.52 2.18
CA VAL A 188 2.90 -9.51 1.43
C VAL A 188 1.66 -8.87 0.80
N LEU A 189 0.98 -7.95 1.50
CA LEU A 189 -0.18 -7.23 0.95
C LEU A 189 0.21 -6.30 -0.20
N ILE A 190 1.37 -5.67 -0.11
CA ILE A 190 1.93 -4.86 -1.20
C ILE A 190 2.26 -5.77 -2.39
N ALA A 191 2.93 -6.90 -2.19
CA ALA A 191 3.17 -7.88 -3.25
C ALA A 191 1.88 -8.36 -3.92
N ARG A 192 0.81 -8.58 -3.13
CA ARG A 192 -0.53 -8.91 -3.65
C ARG A 192 -1.09 -7.81 -4.54
N ALA A 193 -0.87 -6.54 -4.21
CA ALA A 193 -1.30 -5.40 -5.03
C ALA A 193 -0.46 -5.29 -6.31
N LEU A 194 0.84 -5.62 -6.25
CA LEU A 194 1.79 -5.55 -7.35
C LEU A 194 1.67 -6.71 -8.36
N VAL A 195 1.06 -7.85 -8.00
CA VAL A 195 1.06 -9.08 -8.83
C VAL A 195 0.45 -8.91 -10.22
N ARG A 196 -0.33 -7.85 -10.45
CA ARG A 196 -0.90 -7.49 -11.76
C ARG A 196 -0.05 -6.52 -12.55
N ASP A 197 1.10 -6.11 -12.02
CA ASP A 197 1.95 -5.08 -12.61
C ASP A 197 1.18 -3.76 -12.80
N PRO A 198 0.70 -3.14 -11.71
CA PRO A 198 -0.08 -1.92 -11.77
C PRO A 198 0.78 -0.71 -12.16
N GLU A 199 0.15 0.33 -12.70
CA GLU A 199 0.76 1.63 -12.99
C GLU A 199 0.46 2.66 -11.89
N LEU A 200 -0.56 2.39 -11.07
CA LEU A 200 -0.95 3.17 -9.89
C LEU A 200 -1.06 2.25 -8.68
N LEU A 201 -0.33 2.57 -7.61
CA LEU A 201 -0.45 1.91 -6.31
C LEU A 201 -1.00 2.89 -5.28
N VAL A 202 -2.12 2.51 -4.67
CA VAL A 202 -2.76 3.28 -3.59
C VAL A 202 -2.56 2.55 -2.28
N LEU A 203 -1.98 3.23 -1.29
CA LEU A 203 -1.63 2.70 0.02
C LEU A 203 -2.39 3.49 1.10
N ASP A 204 -3.24 2.82 1.86
CA ASP A 204 -3.98 3.44 2.96
C ASP A 204 -3.30 3.12 4.29
N GLU A 205 -2.54 4.07 4.86
CA GLU A 205 -1.76 3.97 6.10
C GLU A 205 -0.82 2.74 6.15
N PRO A 206 0.09 2.57 5.18
CA PRO A 206 0.89 1.35 5.07
C PRO A 206 1.91 1.17 6.20
N LEU A 207 2.23 2.22 6.96
CA LEU A 207 3.20 2.22 8.06
C LEU A 207 2.56 2.03 9.45
N ALA A 208 1.22 1.98 9.52
CA ALA A 208 0.51 1.90 10.79
C ALA A 208 0.76 0.56 11.51
N GLY A 209 1.18 0.64 12.79
CA GLY A 209 1.32 -0.53 13.65
C GLY A 209 2.51 -1.46 13.34
N ILE A 210 3.49 -1.00 12.57
CA ILE A 210 4.74 -1.73 12.31
C ILE A 210 5.94 -1.04 12.97
N ASP A 211 6.97 -1.82 13.31
CA ASP A 211 8.19 -1.33 13.94
C ASP A 211 9.03 -0.45 13.00
N ARG A 212 9.96 0.33 13.59
CA ARG A 212 10.78 1.28 12.83
C ARG A 212 11.62 0.62 11.72
N ALA A 213 12.23 -0.54 11.98
CA ALA A 213 13.04 -1.22 10.97
C ALA A 213 12.17 -1.69 9.79
N SER A 214 10.95 -2.18 10.08
CA SER A 214 9.97 -2.55 9.05
C SER A 214 9.48 -1.34 8.26
N ARG A 215 9.31 -0.15 8.90
CA ARG A 215 8.96 1.09 8.20
C ARG A 215 10.05 1.53 7.25
N GLN A 216 11.31 1.50 7.70
CA GLN A 216 12.46 1.83 6.84
C GLN A 216 12.57 0.90 5.63
N ALA A 217 12.48 -0.42 5.85
CA ALA A 217 12.52 -1.40 4.75
C ALA A 217 11.35 -1.21 3.76
N LEU A 218 10.18 -0.77 4.26
CA LEU A 218 9.04 -0.47 3.39
C LEU A 218 9.26 0.80 2.58
N ALA A 219 9.86 1.85 3.17
CA ALA A 219 10.22 3.07 2.47
C ALA A 219 11.19 2.78 1.31
N GLU A 220 12.22 1.98 1.54
CA GLU A 220 13.17 1.55 0.50
C GLU A 220 12.49 0.80 -0.66
N ILE A 221 11.53 -0.08 -0.34
CA ILE A 221 10.74 -0.79 -1.35
C ILE A 221 9.91 0.20 -2.17
N LEU A 222 9.21 1.15 -1.53
CA LEU A 222 8.38 2.13 -2.22
C LEU A 222 9.22 3.07 -3.08
N THR A 223 10.40 3.50 -2.60
CA THR A 223 11.37 4.26 -3.40
C THR A 223 11.76 3.48 -4.65
N SER A 224 12.18 2.22 -4.49
CA SER A 224 12.56 1.38 -5.64
C SER A 224 11.42 1.15 -6.65
N LEU A 225 10.18 1.10 -6.19
CA LEU A 225 9.01 0.98 -7.06
C LEU A 225 8.72 2.29 -7.80
N HIS A 226 8.83 3.42 -7.10
CA HIS A 226 8.68 4.76 -7.67
C HIS A 226 9.75 5.06 -8.73
N ASP A 227 11.01 4.77 -8.46
CA ASP A 227 12.13 4.92 -9.39
C ASP A 227 11.94 4.14 -10.71
N ARG A 228 11.12 3.08 -10.68
CA ARG A 228 10.70 2.32 -11.88
C ARG A 228 9.49 2.93 -12.59
N GLY A 229 9.02 4.09 -12.16
CA GLY A 229 7.91 4.83 -12.77
C GLY A 229 6.51 4.47 -12.22
N LEU A 230 6.42 3.74 -11.10
CA LEU A 230 5.13 3.47 -10.47
C LEU A 230 4.57 4.75 -9.84
N THR A 231 3.32 5.09 -10.19
CA THR A 231 2.60 6.19 -9.55
C THR A 231 2.15 5.76 -8.15
N LEU A 232 2.41 6.59 -7.14
CA LEU A 232 2.07 6.29 -5.75
C LEU A 232 1.07 7.31 -5.19
N ILE A 233 0.03 6.81 -4.51
CA ILE A 233 -0.80 7.61 -3.60
C ILE A 233 -0.73 6.96 -2.23
N THR A 234 -0.18 7.64 -1.25
CA THR A 234 0.02 7.10 0.10
C THR A 234 -0.70 7.96 1.12
N VAL A 235 -1.65 7.36 1.85
CA VAL A 235 -2.27 8.02 3.01
C VAL A 235 -1.34 7.89 4.20
N LEU A 236 -1.01 9.02 4.81
CA LEU A 236 -0.08 9.11 5.94
C LEU A 236 -0.66 10.01 7.04
N HIS A 237 -0.22 9.82 8.28
CA HIS A 237 -0.41 10.77 9.38
C HIS A 237 0.69 11.82 9.39
N GLU A 238 1.92 11.38 9.13
CA GLU A 238 3.13 12.17 9.04
C GLU A 238 4.04 11.59 7.95
N MET A 239 4.93 12.39 7.42
CA MET A 239 5.83 11.98 6.34
C MET A 239 6.81 10.88 6.77
N GLY A 240 7.40 11.04 7.95
CA GLY A 240 8.29 10.07 8.57
C GLY A 240 9.35 9.52 7.60
N GLU A 241 9.46 8.20 7.55
CA GLU A 241 10.43 7.48 6.71
C GLU A 241 10.13 7.59 5.19
N LEU A 242 8.95 8.13 4.81
CA LEU A 242 8.57 8.30 3.39
C LEU A 242 8.87 9.70 2.84
N SER A 243 9.51 10.59 3.64
CA SER A 243 9.84 11.96 3.22
C SER A 243 10.63 12.01 1.90
N ASP A 244 11.52 11.06 1.67
CA ASP A 244 12.41 11.04 0.52
C ASP A 244 11.73 10.50 -0.76
N VAL A 245 10.67 9.70 -0.61
CA VAL A 245 9.93 9.14 -1.76
C VAL A 245 8.74 10.01 -2.17
N VAL A 246 8.23 10.85 -1.26
CA VAL A 246 7.07 11.70 -1.52
C VAL A 246 7.49 13.02 -2.18
N GLU A 247 7.01 13.26 -3.40
CA GLU A 247 7.29 14.49 -4.16
C GLU A 247 6.29 15.60 -3.84
N ARG A 248 5.01 15.23 -3.67
CA ARG A 248 3.90 16.16 -3.45
C ARG A 248 3.05 15.74 -2.26
N ALA A 249 2.66 16.71 -1.48
CA ALA A 249 1.80 16.52 -0.33
C ALA A 249 0.47 17.25 -0.48
N VAL A 250 -0.60 16.52 -0.25
CA VAL A 250 -1.97 17.04 -0.25
C VAL A 250 -2.51 16.91 1.17
N VAL A 251 -2.76 18.03 1.84
CA VAL A 251 -3.26 18.07 3.22
C VAL A 251 -4.77 18.25 3.20
N LEU A 252 -5.47 17.25 3.77
CA LEU A 252 -6.90 17.32 4.01
C LEU A 252 -7.19 17.80 5.43
N ASP A 253 -8.12 18.76 5.53
CA ASP A 253 -8.67 19.25 6.77
C ASP A 253 -10.17 19.45 6.61
N GLU A 254 -10.96 18.90 7.54
CA GLU A 254 -12.43 18.96 7.53
C GLU A 254 -13.06 18.66 6.14
N GLY A 255 -12.55 17.64 5.46
CA GLY A 255 -13.06 17.21 4.17
C GLY A 255 -12.73 18.12 2.99
N ARG A 256 -11.79 19.04 3.13
CA ARG A 256 -11.30 19.96 2.08
C ARG A 256 -9.79 19.86 1.93
N ILE A 257 -9.28 20.15 0.75
CA ILE A 257 -7.83 20.32 0.53
C ILE A 257 -7.45 21.70 1.07
N ARG A 258 -6.53 21.74 2.04
CA ARG A 258 -5.95 22.96 2.60
C ARG A 258 -4.60 23.30 1.99
N HIS A 259 -3.86 22.28 1.59
CA HIS A 259 -2.58 22.43 0.91
C HIS A 259 -2.46 21.38 -0.19
N ASP A 260 -1.86 21.76 -1.29
CA ASP A 260 -1.54 20.91 -2.42
C ASP A 260 -0.29 21.47 -3.10
N GLY A 261 0.86 20.85 -2.85
CA GLY A 261 2.15 21.35 -3.30
C GLY A 261 3.32 20.43 -2.99
N PRO A 262 4.54 20.86 -3.29
CA PRO A 262 5.75 20.07 -3.03
C PRO A 262 5.85 19.63 -1.57
N ALA A 263 6.19 18.36 -1.33
CA ALA A 263 6.30 17.80 0.02
C ALA A 263 7.30 18.54 0.92
N ARG A 264 8.37 19.07 0.33
CA ARG A 264 9.40 19.87 1.01
C ARG A 264 8.85 21.14 1.68
N ASP A 265 7.73 21.68 1.20
CA ASP A 265 7.14 22.90 1.74
C ASP A 265 6.42 22.66 3.08
N LEU A 266 6.16 21.37 3.41
CA LEU A 266 5.57 20.93 4.69
C LEU A 266 6.61 20.41 5.69
N ALA A 267 7.87 20.22 5.27
CA ALA A 267 8.93 19.85 6.19
C ALA A 267 9.17 21.02 7.16
N PRO A 268 9.20 20.81 8.49
CA PRO A 268 9.63 21.83 9.42
C PRO A 268 11.03 22.27 9.00
N SER A 269 11.20 23.58 8.80
CA SER A 269 12.48 24.19 8.45
C SER A 269 13.53 23.67 9.44
N ARG A 270 14.58 23.00 8.97
CA ARG A 270 15.67 22.43 9.80
C ARG A 270 16.48 23.52 10.56
N HIS A 271 15.95 24.74 10.67
CA HIS A 271 16.64 25.88 11.24
C HIS A 271 16.22 26.28 12.65
N ASP A 272 15.22 25.63 13.31
CA ASP A 272 14.72 26.07 14.62
C ASP A 272 15.26 25.28 15.84
N HIS A 273 16.30 24.46 15.69
CA HIS A 273 16.92 23.79 16.85
C HIS A 273 18.30 24.37 17.28
N ALA A 274 18.60 25.59 16.91
CA ALA A 274 19.90 26.21 17.27
C ALA A 274 19.78 27.52 18.02
N GLN A 275 18.79 27.71 18.92
CA GLN A 275 18.80 28.86 19.85
C GLN A 275 17.83 28.65 21.03
N HIS A 276 18.10 27.73 21.95
CA HIS A 276 17.66 27.83 23.34
C HIS A 276 18.56 27.01 24.24
N ASP A 277 19.86 27.30 24.22
CA ASP A 277 20.74 27.06 25.36
C ASP A 277 21.43 28.36 25.69
N VAL A 278 21.48 28.66 26.95
CA VAL A 278 22.11 29.75 27.66
C VAL A 278 21.16 30.90 28.11
N VAL A 279 20.43 30.65 29.17
CA VAL A 279 20.36 31.62 30.27
C VAL A 279 20.53 30.83 31.58
N GLY A 280 21.71 30.93 32.14
CA GLY A 280 21.98 30.49 33.49
C GLY A 280 21.24 31.34 34.53
N HIS A 281 20.66 30.71 35.53
CA HIS A 281 20.41 31.29 36.81
C HIS A 281 20.96 30.39 37.90
N ASP A 282 22.20 30.74 38.30
CA ASP A 282 22.69 30.54 39.65
C ASP A 282 21.71 31.20 40.61
N ARG A 283 21.13 30.43 41.50
CA ARG A 283 20.79 30.85 42.87
C ARG A 283 20.67 29.63 43.74
N LEU A 284 21.65 29.47 44.59
CA LEU A 284 21.64 28.80 45.86
C LEU A 284 20.49 29.37 46.72
N ASP A 285 19.68 28.48 47.28
CA ASP A 285 19.13 28.66 48.61
C ASP A 285 18.77 27.30 49.22
N ASP A 286 19.50 27.00 50.29
CA ASP A 286 19.25 25.99 51.28
C ASP A 286 17.83 26.14 51.87
N CYS A 287 17.08 25.05 51.97
CA CYS A 287 16.08 24.84 52.99
C CYS A 287 15.94 23.36 53.28
N GLU A 288 16.57 22.98 54.36
CA GLU A 288 16.43 21.77 55.12
C GLU A 288 15.05 21.72 55.78
N HIS A 289 14.19 20.75 55.43
CA HIS A 289 13.06 20.38 56.27
C HIS A 289 12.88 18.87 56.23
N GLY A 290 13.29 18.22 57.32
CA GLY A 290 13.01 16.83 57.64
C GLY A 290 11.53 16.62 57.96
N HIS A 291 10.98 15.52 57.49
CA HIS A 291 9.73 14.94 57.98
C HIS A 291 9.85 13.43 58.22
N PRO A 292 9.23 12.94 59.30
CA PRO A 292 9.47 11.59 59.82
C PRO A 292 8.60 10.51 59.10
N HIS A 293 9.10 9.32 59.16
CA HIS A 293 8.48 8.09 58.67
C HIS A 293 7.11 7.79 59.30
N GLY A 294 6.08 7.64 58.46
CA GLY A 294 4.81 7.02 58.83
C GLY A 294 4.52 5.84 57.89
N ARG A 295 4.63 4.62 58.44
CA ARG A 295 4.17 3.40 57.82
C ARG A 295 2.65 3.35 57.84
N THR A 296 1.99 3.22 56.68
CA THR A 296 0.61 2.70 56.62
C THR A 296 0.50 1.80 55.40
N ALA A 297 -0.03 0.60 55.67
CA ALA A 297 -0.26 -0.47 54.69
C ALA A 297 -1.38 -0.15 53.73
N PRO A 298 -1.36 -0.68 52.49
CA PRO A 298 -2.46 -0.46 51.55
C PRO A 298 -3.62 -1.40 51.84
N THR A 299 -4.80 -0.83 51.98
CA THR A 299 -6.09 -1.49 52.02
C THR A 299 -6.47 -2.02 50.64
N ALA A 300 -6.78 -3.29 50.57
CA ALA A 300 -7.29 -3.95 49.37
C ALA A 300 -8.71 -3.46 49.04
N HIS A 301 -8.90 -2.85 47.89
CA HIS A 301 -10.22 -2.61 47.34
C HIS A 301 -10.68 -3.80 46.49
N HIS A 302 -11.76 -4.46 47.00
CA HIS A 302 -12.52 -5.47 46.28
C HIS A 302 -13.13 -4.88 45.00
N ALA A 303 -12.82 -5.47 43.82
CA ALA A 303 -13.55 -5.28 42.61
C ALA A 303 -14.81 -6.17 42.58
N PRO A 304 -15.97 -5.69 42.13
CA PRO A 304 -17.17 -6.53 42.02
C PRO A 304 -17.05 -7.50 40.83
N ALA A 305 -17.33 -8.77 41.10
CA ALA A 305 -17.41 -9.81 40.08
C ALA A 305 -18.65 -9.61 39.20
N LEU A 306 -18.40 -9.43 37.90
CA LEU A 306 -19.43 -9.45 36.84
C LEU A 306 -19.81 -10.93 36.58
N THR A 307 -20.92 -11.39 37.15
CA THR A 307 -21.58 -12.65 36.79
C THR A 307 -22.31 -12.50 35.46
N THR A 308 -21.74 -12.98 34.39
CA THR A 308 -22.46 -13.16 33.11
C THR A 308 -23.38 -14.37 33.23
N ARG A 309 -24.68 -14.12 33.30
CA ARG A 309 -25.72 -15.15 33.17
C ARG A 309 -25.80 -15.55 31.66
N VAL A 310 -25.43 -16.79 31.39
CA VAL A 310 -25.68 -17.45 30.10
C VAL A 310 -27.15 -17.91 30.09
N PRO A 311 -27.97 -17.56 29.07
CA PRO A 311 -29.33 -18.08 28.95
C PRO A 311 -29.30 -19.55 28.51
N PRO A 312 -30.26 -20.41 28.99
CA PRO A 312 -30.33 -21.81 28.59
C PRO A 312 -30.82 -21.97 27.13
N PRO A 313 -30.44 -23.08 26.47
CA PRO A 313 -30.87 -23.35 25.08
C PRO A 313 -32.35 -23.62 24.98
N PRO A 314 -32.99 -23.32 23.83
CA PRO A 314 -34.45 -23.54 23.63
C PRO A 314 -34.74 -25.05 23.63
N GLY A 315 -35.77 -25.40 24.41
CA GLY A 315 -36.20 -26.77 24.67
C GLY A 315 -36.70 -27.52 23.43
N SER A 316 -36.26 -28.78 23.35
CA SER A 316 -36.79 -29.81 22.46
C SER A 316 -38.27 -30.08 22.74
N ARG A 317 -39.12 -29.88 21.75
CA ARG A 317 -40.53 -30.31 21.82
C ARG A 317 -40.59 -31.84 21.81
N ARG A 318 -41.07 -32.42 22.91
CA ARG A 318 -41.46 -33.83 22.99
C ARG A 318 -42.72 -34.02 22.09
N ARG A 319 -42.66 -35.03 21.21
CA ARG A 319 -43.82 -35.55 20.49
C ARG A 319 -44.69 -36.31 21.52
N GLY A 320 -45.94 -35.85 21.67
CA GLY A 320 -46.94 -36.61 22.38
C GLY A 320 -47.50 -37.72 21.52
N GLU A 321 -47.49 -38.94 22.06
CA GLU A 321 -48.26 -40.06 21.56
C GLU A 321 -49.75 -39.84 21.87
N CYS A 322 -50.60 -40.04 20.85
CA CYS A 322 -52.05 -40.22 21.02
C CYS A 322 -52.35 -41.71 20.95
N SER A 323 -53.02 -42.17 21.98
CA SER A 323 -53.88 -43.33 21.95
C SER A 323 -55.23 -42.91 21.44
#